data_f2af3097e7ea0b091c7bf1dc18dc14d0
#
_entry.id   f2af3097e7ea0b091c7bf1dc18dc14d0
#
_cell.length_a   1.000
_cell.length_b   1.000
_cell.length_c   1.000
_cell.angle_alpha   90.00
_cell.angle_beta   90.00
_cell.angle_gamma   90.00
#
_symmetry.space_group_name_H-M   'P 1'
#
loop_
_entity.id
_entity.type
_entity.pdbx_description
1 polymer ?
#
loop_
_entity_poly.entity_id
_entity_poly.type
_entity_poly.pdbx_seq_one_letter_code
_entity_poly.pdbx_strand_id
1 'polypeptide(L)' 'MTQEQRNTLVVTLGGLWLGFISAYGIITVGANWLFSIGILMGALLFLPGMWEIIFHWTKKED' A
#
# COMPACT_ATOMS: atom_id res chain seq x y z
N MET A 1 14.09 15.34 2.11
CA MET A 1 13.46 14.02 2.31
C MET A 1 14.54 12.99 2.62
N THR A 2 14.39 12.29 3.72
CA THR A 2 15.34 11.25 4.09
C THR A 2 15.13 9.98 3.30
N GLN A 3 16.14 9.11 3.28
CA GLN A 3 16.04 7.83 2.57
C GLN A 3 14.94 6.95 3.16
N GLU A 4 14.73 7.00 4.47
CA GLU A 4 13.68 6.24 5.12
C GLU A 4 12.29 6.70 4.68
N GLN A 5 12.06 8.00 4.60
CA GLN A 5 10.80 8.55 4.13
C GLN A 5 10.53 8.15 2.68
N ARG A 6 11.56 8.18 1.87
CA ARG A 6 11.47 7.77 0.47
C ARG A 6 11.10 6.31 0.34
N ASN A 7 11.75 5.44 1.13
CA ASN A 7 11.43 4.01 1.13
C ASN A 7 9.99 3.75 1.57
N THR A 8 9.54 4.44 2.61
CA THR A 8 8.16 4.33 3.10
C THR A 8 7.16 4.73 2.02
N LEU A 9 7.42 5.83 1.32
CA LEU A 9 6.57 6.28 0.23
C LEU A 9 6.52 5.26 -0.90
N VAL A 10 7.65 4.72 -1.30
CA VAL A 10 7.72 3.73 -2.38
C VAL A 10 6.94 2.48 -2.01
N VAL A 11 7.11 1.97 -0.79
CA VAL A 11 6.39 0.79 -0.32
C VAL A 11 4.89 1.05 -0.25
N THR A 12 4.48 2.20 0.28
CA THR A 12 3.07 2.58 0.39
C THR A 12 2.43 2.70 -0.99
N LEU A 13 3.11 3.38 -1.91
CA LEU A 13 2.61 3.52 -3.29
C LEU A 13 2.55 2.17 -3.99
N GLY A 14 3.56 1.32 -3.80
CA GLY A 14 3.56 -0.03 -4.36
C GLY A 14 2.40 -0.86 -3.86
N GLY A 15 2.11 -0.79 -2.56
CA GLY A 15 0.95 -1.48 -1.99
C GLY A 15 -0.36 -0.98 -2.57
N LEU A 16 -0.50 0.34 -2.72
CA LEU A 16 -1.68 0.94 -3.33
C LEU A 16 -1.86 0.48 -4.77
N TRP A 17 -0.79 0.51 -5.56
CA TRP A 17 -0.81 0.04 -6.95
C TRP A 17 -1.22 -1.42 -7.04
N LEU A 18 -0.61 -2.26 -6.20
CA LEU A 18 -0.91 -3.68 -6.18
C LEU A 18 -2.38 -3.94 -5.85
N GLY A 19 -2.92 -3.21 -4.88
CA GLY A 19 -4.33 -3.29 -4.54
C GLY A 19 -5.23 -2.86 -5.68
N PHE A 20 -4.91 -1.78 -6.36
CA PHE A 20 -5.69 -1.29 -7.51
C PHE A 20 -5.67 -2.28 -8.67
N ILE A 21 -4.51 -2.80 -9.02
CA ILE A 21 -4.38 -3.76 -10.11
C ILE A 21 -5.16 -5.03 -9.80
N SER A 22 -5.08 -5.51 -8.56
CA SER A 22 -5.82 -6.71 -8.14
C SER A 22 -7.32 -6.46 -8.16
N ALA A 23 -7.78 -5.32 -7.66
CA ALA A 23 -9.20 -4.98 -7.69
C ALA A 23 -9.73 -4.87 -9.12
N TYR A 24 -8.96 -4.24 -10.00
CA TYR A 24 -9.32 -4.14 -11.41
C TYR A 24 -9.42 -5.50 -12.06
N GLY A 25 -8.49 -6.40 -11.74
CA GLY A 25 -8.51 -7.77 -12.24
C GLY A 25 -9.76 -8.52 -11.80
N ILE A 26 -10.19 -8.35 -10.55
CA ILE A 26 -11.42 -8.97 -10.06
C ILE A 26 -12.63 -8.46 -10.82
N ILE A 27 -12.69 -7.16 -11.11
CA ILE A 27 -13.82 -6.55 -11.81
C ILE A 27 -13.87 -7.02 -13.26
N THR A 28 -12.72 -7.15 -13.94
CA THR A 28 -12.68 -7.47 -15.36
C THR A 28 -12.70 -8.97 -15.65
N VAL A 29 -11.96 -9.75 -14.88
CA VAL A 29 -11.78 -11.20 -15.13
C VAL A 29 -12.67 -12.04 -14.22
N GLY A 30 -13.04 -11.50 -13.07
CA GLY A 30 -13.81 -12.20 -12.07
C GLY A 30 -12.97 -12.53 -10.84
N ALA A 31 -13.66 -12.94 -9.77
CA ALA A 31 -12.98 -13.25 -8.50
C ALA A 31 -12.06 -14.46 -8.67
N ASN A 32 -10.79 -14.27 -8.35
CA ASN A 32 -9.79 -15.31 -8.41
C ASN A 32 -8.95 -15.23 -7.14
N TRP A 33 -8.51 -16.39 -6.64
CA TRP A 33 -7.70 -16.43 -5.42
C TRP A 33 -6.38 -15.67 -5.58
N LEU A 34 -5.83 -15.63 -6.80
CA LEU A 34 -4.61 -14.85 -7.08
C LEU A 34 -4.83 -13.36 -6.83
N PHE A 35 -5.98 -12.84 -7.26
CA PHE A 35 -6.30 -11.43 -7.03
C PHE A 35 -6.57 -11.15 -5.56
N SER A 36 -7.17 -12.11 -4.85
CA SER A 36 -7.37 -11.99 -3.41
C SER A 36 -6.05 -11.89 -2.66
N ILE A 37 -5.07 -12.69 -3.04
CA ILE A 37 -3.72 -12.62 -2.48
C ILE A 37 -3.09 -11.25 -2.77
N GLY A 38 -3.25 -10.75 -3.99
CA GLY A 38 -2.75 -9.43 -4.37
C GLY A 38 -3.34 -8.32 -3.52
N ILE A 39 -4.64 -8.36 -3.26
CA ILE A 39 -5.29 -7.37 -2.40
C ILE A 39 -4.78 -7.47 -0.98
N LEU A 40 -4.63 -8.67 -0.44
CA LEU A 40 -4.10 -8.88 0.90
C LEU A 40 -2.68 -8.36 1.02
N MET A 41 -1.82 -8.67 0.06
CA MET A 41 -0.45 -8.18 0.06
C MET A 41 -0.39 -6.67 -0.06
N GLY A 42 -1.21 -6.10 -0.94
CA GLY A 42 -1.31 -4.66 -1.08
C GLY A 42 -1.73 -3.97 0.21
N ALA A 43 -2.74 -4.53 0.88
CA ALA A 43 -3.21 -3.99 2.15
C ALA A 43 -2.15 -4.12 3.24
N LEU A 44 -1.44 -5.25 3.29
CA LEU A 44 -0.39 -5.47 4.27
C LEU A 44 0.79 -4.50 4.08
N LEU A 45 1.07 -4.11 2.84
CA LEU A 45 2.11 -3.13 2.56
C LEU A 45 1.62 -1.70 2.78
N PHE A 46 0.37 -1.44 2.44
CA PHE A 46 -0.21 -0.10 2.52
C PHE A 46 -0.48 0.34 3.95
N LEU A 47 -1.06 -0.53 4.78
CA LEU A 47 -1.46 -0.19 6.14
C LEU A 47 -0.27 0.23 7.01
N PRO A 48 0.84 -0.54 7.09
CA PRO A 48 2.00 -0.11 7.87
C PRO A 48 2.62 1.19 7.34
N GLY A 49 2.65 1.36 6.02
CA GLY A 49 3.18 2.57 5.41
C GLY A 49 2.36 3.80 5.78
N MET A 50 1.04 3.70 5.70
CA MET A 50 0.15 4.78 6.10
C MET A 50 0.26 5.08 7.59
N TRP A 51 0.34 4.04 8.41
CA TRP A 51 0.51 4.21 9.85
C TRP A 51 1.77 5.01 10.15
N GLU A 52 2.88 4.63 9.54
CA GLU A 52 4.15 5.31 9.73
C GLU A 52 4.08 6.76 9.27
N ILE A 53 3.49 7.01 8.12
CA ILE A 53 3.35 8.38 7.61
C ILE A 53 2.51 9.22 8.57
N ILE A 54 1.37 8.70 9.01
CA ILE A 54 0.47 9.44 9.88
C ILE A 54 1.14 9.75 11.23
N PHE A 55 1.78 8.75 11.85
CA PHE A 55 2.32 8.94 13.20
C PHE A 55 3.68 9.60 13.22
N HIS A 56 4.57 9.27 12.31
CA HIS A 56 5.91 9.86 12.30
C HIS A 56 5.93 11.25 11.68
N TRP A 57 5.21 11.44 10.61
CA TRP A 57 5.22 12.73 9.93
C TRP A 57 4.42 13.79 10.69
N THR A 58 3.32 13.38 11.33
CA THR A 58 2.51 14.30 12.12
C THR A 58 3.24 14.70 13.40
N LYS A 59 3.96 13.79 14.02
CA LYS A 59 4.71 14.08 15.24
C LYS A 59 5.87 15.04 15.03
N LYS A 60 6.40 15.08 13.82
CA LYS A 60 7.55 15.95 13.52
C LYS A 60 7.17 17.43 13.47
N GLU A 61 5.92 17.75 13.26
CA GLU A 61 5.45 19.12 13.19
C GLU A 61 5.25 19.74 14.58
N ASP A 62 5.12 18.93 15.59
CA ASP A 62 4.97 19.37 16.96
C ASP A 62 6.34 19.53 17.64
#